data_9068766e693c2591fb1cca258e3eea81
#
_entry.id   9068766e693c2591fb1cca258e3eea81
#
_cell.length_a   1.000
_cell.length_b   1.000
_cell.length_c   1.000
_cell.angle_alpha   90.00
_cell.angle_beta   90.00
_cell.angle_gamma   90.00
#
_symmetry.space_group_name_H-M   'P 1'
#
loop_
_entity.id
_entity.type
_entity.pdbx_description
1 polymer ?
#
loop_
_entity_poly.entity_id
_entity_poly.type
_entity_poly.pdbx_seq_one_letter_code
_entity_poly.pdbx_strand_id
1 'polypeptide(L)'
;MHIAILGTGAIGSALAFQLSKAGHRVTTIARGKRLEQLRRAGAVVLRSGARAEVEVLERLDRAVPYDLVVVTVLAPQVPAILEDVRQSAARQVMFMFNTFESLEPLKAAVGAGRFRCGFPMGIFGYLVDGELQFQVGAGTTMDDPAWAEVFTAAGVPTVTSDDMQGWLRAHAAMVIPLMSIGVKVLARSAGISWAEARLAAAAFDEGFQAVRALGHRITPALVNVLALLPRFVTVPMFWALSRSRMLRELGKLGDHEPKMLIDQIARAWKPTPALKAIRPR
;
A
#
# COMPACT_ATOMS: atom_id res chain seq x y z
N MET A 1 8.66 -20.56 -9.22
CA MET A 1 8.79 -20.30 -7.77
C MET A 1 7.48 -20.58 -7.08
N HIS A 2 7.49 -20.84 -5.78
CA HIS A 2 6.29 -20.99 -4.97
C HIS A 2 6.10 -19.73 -4.10
N ILE A 3 5.05 -18.95 -4.38
CA ILE A 3 4.81 -17.65 -3.75
C ILE A 3 3.47 -17.69 -3.00
N ALA A 4 3.48 -17.31 -1.72
CA ALA A 4 2.26 -17.19 -0.92
C ALA A 4 1.85 -15.70 -0.81
N ILE A 5 0.58 -15.40 -1.03
CA ILE A 5 0.01 -14.06 -0.88
C ILE A 5 -0.92 -14.05 0.34
N LEU A 6 -0.49 -13.38 1.40
CA LEU A 6 -1.22 -13.27 2.65
C LEU A 6 -1.98 -11.95 2.68
N GLY A 7 -3.32 -12.04 2.55
CA GLY A 7 -4.19 -10.87 2.41
C GLY A 7 -4.69 -10.65 0.99
N THR A 8 -5.55 -11.54 0.49
CA THR A 8 -6.11 -11.50 -0.88
C THR A 8 -7.28 -10.50 -1.03
N GLY A 9 -7.06 -9.26 -0.57
CA GLY A 9 -7.85 -8.10 -0.98
C GLY A 9 -7.63 -7.76 -2.46
N ALA A 10 -7.96 -6.56 -2.91
CA ALA A 10 -7.79 -6.16 -4.30
C ALA A 10 -6.32 -6.23 -4.74
N ILE A 11 -5.40 -5.68 -3.96
CA ILE A 11 -3.96 -5.66 -4.27
C ILE A 11 -3.37 -7.08 -4.26
N GLY A 12 -3.59 -7.84 -3.17
CA GLY A 12 -3.07 -9.22 -3.09
C GLY A 12 -3.65 -10.12 -4.18
N SER A 13 -4.93 -9.92 -4.58
CA SER A 13 -5.52 -10.63 -5.71
C SER A 13 -4.89 -10.24 -7.05
N ALA A 14 -4.56 -8.95 -7.26
CA ALA A 14 -3.88 -8.51 -8.48
C ALA A 14 -2.48 -9.11 -8.60
N LEU A 15 -1.72 -9.11 -7.51
CA LEU A 15 -0.40 -9.77 -7.46
C LEU A 15 -0.53 -11.28 -7.70
N ALA A 16 -1.47 -11.96 -7.03
CA ALA A 16 -1.72 -13.38 -7.24
C ALA A 16 -2.06 -13.69 -8.70
N PHE A 17 -2.91 -12.87 -9.32
CA PHE A 17 -3.27 -13.01 -10.72
C PHE A 17 -2.04 -12.89 -11.64
N GLN A 18 -1.27 -11.82 -11.51
CA GLN A 18 -0.11 -11.54 -12.35
C GLN A 18 0.97 -12.62 -12.19
N LEU A 19 1.31 -12.99 -10.95
CA LEU A 19 2.33 -14.00 -10.67
C LEU A 19 1.91 -15.40 -11.15
N SER A 20 0.64 -15.80 -10.97
CA SER A 20 0.13 -17.06 -11.49
C SER A 20 0.14 -17.08 -13.02
N LYS A 21 -0.27 -16.00 -13.69
CA LYS A 21 -0.21 -15.88 -15.16
C LYS A 21 1.22 -15.92 -15.72
N ALA A 22 2.20 -15.52 -14.92
CA ALA A 22 3.63 -15.64 -15.25
C ALA A 22 4.20 -17.05 -14.98
N GLY A 23 3.36 -18.02 -14.61
CA GLY A 23 3.77 -19.41 -14.42
C GLY A 23 4.35 -19.75 -13.04
N HIS A 24 4.20 -18.85 -12.04
CA HIS A 24 4.56 -19.16 -10.66
C HIS A 24 3.45 -19.98 -9.97
N ARG A 25 3.82 -20.92 -9.09
CA ARG A 25 2.86 -21.54 -8.17
C ARG A 25 2.46 -20.51 -7.12
N VAL A 26 1.18 -20.16 -7.06
CA VAL A 26 0.68 -19.13 -6.15
C VAL A 26 -0.30 -19.74 -5.16
N THR A 27 -0.01 -19.59 -3.86
CA THR A 27 -0.92 -19.91 -2.77
C THR A 27 -1.50 -18.60 -2.21
N THR A 28 -2.82 -18.49 -2.16
CA THR A 28 -3.53 -17.34 -1.61
C THR A 28 -4.05 -17.66 -0.21
N ILE A 29 -3.81 -16.75 0.74
CA ILE A 29 -4.32 -16.88 2.10
C ILE A 29 -5.41 -15.83 2.31
N ALA A 30 -6.64 -16.29 2.54
CA ALA A 30 -7.82 -15.46 2.67
C ALA A 30 -8.69 -15.92 3.86
N ARG A 31 -9.60 -15.05 4.31
CA ARG A 31 -10.57 -15.37 5.39
C ARG A 31 -12.00 -14.99 4.98
N GLY A 32 -12.99 -15.57 5.67
CA GLY A 32 -14.41 -15.24 5.52
C GLY A 32 -14.89 -15.30 4.08
N LYS A 33 -15.71 -14.36 3.68
CA LYS A 33 -16.34 -14.33 2.34
C LYS A 33 -15.31 -14.45 1.19
N ARG A 34 -14.12 -13.84 1.33
CA ARG A 34 -13.09 -13.92 0.29
C ARG A 34 -12.52 -15.33 0.14
N LEU A 35 -12.32 -16.04 1.23
CA LEU A 35 -11.89 -17.44 1.24
C LEU A 35 -12.89 -18.33 0.48
N GLU A 36 -14.19 -18.19 0.79
CA GLU A 36 -15.26 -18.95 0.12
C GLU A 36 -15.30 -18.69 -1.39
N GLN A 37 -15.18 -17.42 -1.79
CA GLN A 37 -15.14 -17.02 -3.20
C GLN A 37 -13.96 -17.67 -3.94
N LEU A 38 -12.77 -17.59 -3.37
CA LEU A 38 -11.56 -18.15 -3.97
C LEU A 38 -11.61 -19.69 -4.00
N ARG A 39 -12.06 -20.35 -2.94
CA ARG A 39 -12.22 -21.82 -2.91
C ARG A 39 -13.22 -22.31 -3.96
N ARG A 40 -14.37 -21.64 -4.11
CA ARG A 40 -15.38 -21.97 -5.13
C ARG A 40 -14.83 -21.83 -6.54
N ALA A 41 -14.01 -20.80 -6.77
CA ALA A 41 -13.46 -20.53 -8.08
C ALA A 41 -12.18 -21.33 -8.39
N GLY A 42 -11.38 -21.73 -7.38
CA GLY A 42 -10.02 -22.27 -7.57
C GLY A 42 -9.06 -21.28 -8.24
N ALA A 43 -9.44 -20.02 -8.37
CA ALA A 43 -8.73 -19.02 -9.16
C ALA A 43 -9.05 -17.61 -8.69
N VAL A 44 -8.17 -16.65 -9.00
CA VAL A 44 -8.53 -15.25 -9.06
C VAL A 44 -9.23 -15.00 -10.39
N VAL A 45 -10.46 -14.51 -10.34
CA VAL A 45 -11.31 -14.25 -11.52
C VAL A 45 -11.43 -12.74 -11.73
N LEU A 46 -11.20 -12.29 -12.96
CA LEU A 46 -11.41 -10.89 -13.36
C LEU A 46 -12.85 -10.68 -13.84
N ARG A 47 -13.33 -9.46 -13.75
CA ARG A 47 -14.63 -9.07 -14.34
C ARG A 47 -14.70 -9.27 -15.87
N SER A 48 -13.57 -9.36 -16.55
CA SER A 48 -13.48 -9.73 -17.96
C SER A 48 -13.68 -11.23 -18.23
N GLY A 49 -13.80 -12.06 -17.19
CA GLY A 49 -13.84 -13.51 -17.27
C GLY A 49 -12.46 -14.18 -17.27
N ALA A 50 -11.37 -13.44 -17.36
CA ALA A 50 -10.03 -14.03 -17.30
C ALA A 50 -9.77 -14.62 -15.90
N ARG A 51 -9.04 -15.74 -15.86
CA ARG A 51 -8.81 -16.53 -14.63
C ARG A 51 -7.32 -16.81 -14.48
N ALA A 52 -6.84 -16.79 -13.24
CA ALA A 52 -5.51 -17.25 -12.84
C ALA A 52 -5.66 -18.27 -11.71
N GLU A 53 -5.25 -19.50 -11.93
CA GLU A 53 -5.36 -20.58 -10.95
C GLU A 53 -4.46 -20.32 -9.75
N VAL A 54 -4.98 -20.59 -8.56
CA VAL A 54 -4.26 -20.39 -7.30
C VAL A 54 -4.66 -21.49 -6.31
N GLU A 55 -3.73 -21.87 -5.48
CA GLU A 55 -4.02 -22.64 -4.29
C GLU A 55 -4.64 -21.73 -3.22
N VAL A 56 -5.64 -22.23 -2.47
CA VAL A 56 -6.41 -21.39 -1.56
C VAL A 56 -6.38 -21.98 -0.15
N LEU A 57 -5.77 -21.25 0.77
CA LEU A 57 -5.67 -21.61 2.17
C LEU A 57 -6.33 -20.56 3.07
N GLU A 58 -6.80 -20.98 4.24
CA GLU A 58 -7.32 -20.10 5.27
C GLU A 58 -6.21 -19.54 6.16
N ARG A 59 -5.15 -20.32 6.35
CA ARG A 59 -3.97 -19.96 7.15
C ARG A 59 -2.70 -20.32 6.37
N LEU A 60 -1.64 -19.57 6.66
CA LEU A 60 -0.33 -19.86 6.11
C LEU A 60 0.13 -21.26 6.61
N ASP A 61 0.46 -22.15 5.69
CA ASP A 61 1.10 -23.40 6.07
C ASP A 61 2.57 -23.13 6.41
N ARG A 62 2.90 -23.27 7.69
CA ARG A 62 4.22 -22.94 8.22
C ARG A 62 5.31 -23.91 7.77
N ALA A 63 4.94 -25.14 7.38
CA ALA A 63 5.87 -26.19 6.95
C ALA A 63 6.30 -26.05 5.49
N VAL A 64 5.52 -25.33 4.68
CA VAL A 64 5.83 -25.15 3.27
C VAL A 64 6.96 -24.13 3.08
N PRO A 65 8.07 -24.52 2.39
CA PRO A 65 9.21 -23.62 2.15
C PRO A 65 8.91 -22.70 0.95
N TYR A 66 7.96 -21.79 1.11
CA TYR A 66 7.69 -20.76 0.10
C TYR A 66 8.98 -20.00 -0.24
N ASP A 67 9.20 -19.72 -1.51
CA ASP A 67 10.28 -18.84 -1.93
C ASP A 67 10.05 -17.41 -1.42
N LEU A 68 8.78 -16.98 -1.44
CA LEU A 68 8.34 -15.68 -0.93
C LEU A 68 6.96 -15.76 -0.28
N VAL A 69 6.80 -15.15 0.88
CA VAL A 69 5.49 -14.77 1.44
C VAL A 69 5.31 -13.27 1.26
N VAL A 70 4.31 -12.86 0.49
CA VAL A 70 3.95 -11.43 0.31
C VAL A 70 2.81 -11.09 1.25
N VAL A 71 3.02 -10.17 2.15
CA VAL A 71 2.04 -9.71 3.14
C VAL A 71 1.39 -8.43 2.64
N THR A 72 0.13 -8.52 2.21
CA THR A 72 -0.66 -7.41 1.65
C THR A 72 -1.88 -7.05 2.50
N VAL A 73 -1.91 -7.50 3.75
CA VAL A 73 -2.91 -7.04 4.72
C VAL A 73 -2.64 -5.59 5.13
N LEU A 74 -3.64 -4.89 5.65
CA LEU A 74 -3.45 -3.55 6.19
C LEU A 74 -2.55 -3.59 7.43
N ALA A 75 -1.76 -2.56 7.67
CA ALA A 75 -0.83 -2.49 8.81
C ALA A 75 -1.44 -2.86 10.18
N PRO A 76 -2.68 -2.44 10.54
CA PRO A 76 -3.31 -2.86 11.79
C PRO A 76 -3.63 -4.36 11.89
N GLN A 77 -3.64 -5.09 10.78
CA GLN A 77 -3.91 -6.53 10.75
C GLN A 77 -2.64 -7.38 10.91
N VAL A 78 -1.47 -6.77 10.76
CA VAL A 78 -0.17 -7.46 10.81
C VAL A 78 0.06 -8.21 12.13
N PRO A 79 -0.25 -7.65 13.33
CA PRO A 79 -0.05 -8.38 14.58
C PRO A 79 -0.77 -9.73 14.64
N ALA A 80 -1.93 -9.86 14.00
CA ALA A 80 -2.73 -11.09 14.01
C ALA A 80 -2.13 -12.22 13.12
N ILE A 81 -1.17 -11.91 12.26
CA ILE A 81 -0.55 -12.87 11.32
C ILE A 81 0.97 -12.99 11.52
N LEU A 82 1.56 -12.10 12.28
CA LEU A 82 3.01 -11.97 12.39
C LEU A 82 3.65 -13.24 12.96
N GLU A 83 2.99 -13.91 13.91
CA GLU A 83 3.50 -15.14 14.49
C GLU A 83 3.51 -16.30 13.48
N ASP A 84 2.46 -16.44 12.65
CA ASP A 84 2.43 -17.43 11.58
C ASP A 84 3.56 -17.20 10.57
N VAL A 85 3.80 -15.95 10.20
CA VAL A 85 4.86 -15.57 9.29
C VAL A 85 6.25 -15.78 9.89
N ARG A 86 6.43 -15.41 11.16
CA ARG A 86 7.69 -15.60 11.91
C ARG A 86 8.11 -17.08 11.96
N GLN A 87 7.16 -17.97 12.25
CA GLN A 87 7.40 -19.41 12.38
C GLN A 87 7.40 -20.16 11.05
N SER A 88 7.08 -19.51 9.93
CA SER A 88 7.03 -20.17 8.63
C SER A 88 8.42 -20.57 8.13
N ALA A 89 8.47 -21.67 7.36
CA ALA A 89 9.65 -22.12 6.63
C ALA A 89 9.92 -21.29 5.36
N ALA A 90 9.20 -20.19 5.13
CA ALA A 90 9.40 -19.33 3.97
C ALA A 90 10.83 -18.78 3.92
N ARG A 91 11.43 -18.75 2.74
CA ARG A 91 12.79 -18.24 2.53
C ARG A 91 12.86 -16.73 2.72
N GLN A 92 11.85 -16.02 2.23
CA GLN A 92 11.74 -14.57 2.37
C GLN A 92 10.30 -14.15 2.66
N VAL A 93 10.16 -12.99 3.32
CA VAL A 93 8.88 -12.39 3.68
C VAL A 93 8.90 -10.93 3.28
N MET A 94 8.04 -10.55 2.35
CA MET A 94 7.91 -9.18 1.85
C MET A 94 6.66 -8.52 2.41
N PHE A 95 6.83 -7.44 3.17
CA PHE A 95 5.73 -6.62 3.66
C PHE A 95 5.40 -5.52 2.65
N MET A 96 4.15 -5.52 2.15
CA MET A 96 3.67 -4.61 1.11
C MET A 96 2.39 -3.89 1.55
N PHE A 97 2.50 -2.95 2.46
CA PHE A 97 1.40 -2.12 2.96
C PHE A 97 1.88 -0.72 3.34
N ASN A 98 0.95 0.20 3.47
CA ASN A 98 1.25 1.58 3.83
C ASN A 98 1.50 1.72 5.33
N THR A 99 2.60 2.35 5.72
CA THR A 99 2.92 2.66 7.12
C THR A 99 3.90 3.83 7.24
N PHE A 100 3.80 4.57 8.32
CA PHE A 100 4.81 5.56 8.73
C PHE A 100 5.71 5.05 9.87
N GLU A 101 5.32 3.93 10.48
CA GLU A 101 6.05 3.32 11.61
C GLU A 101 7.41 2.77 11.18
N SER A 102 8.27 2.48 12.15
CA SER A 102 9.54 1.81 11.89
C SER A 102 9.32 0.38 11.39
N LEU A 103 10.10 -0.04 10.39
CA LEU A 103 10.12 -1.41 9.88
C LEU A 103 10.98 -2.35 10.74
N GLU A 104 11.79 -1.82 11.66
CA GLU A 104 12.70 -2.62 12.50
C GLU A 104 11.99 -3.70 13.35
N PRO A 105 10.79 -3.47 13.93
CA PRO A 105 10.06 -4.54 14.62
C PRO A 105 9.68 -5.71 13.71
N LEU A 106 9.31 -5.44 12.46
CA LEU A 106 8.98 -6.48 11.47
C LEU A 106 10.24 -7.26 11.06
N LYS A 107 11.31 -6.53 10.81
CA LYS A 107 12.63 -7.09 10.48
C LYS A 107 13.17 -7.96 11.60
N ALA A 108 13.04 -7.51 12.84
CA ALA A 108 13.44 -8.29 14.01
C ALA A 108 12.57 -9.56 14.18
N ALA A 109 11.26 -9.47 13.90
CA ALA A 109 10.34 -10.59 14.03
C ALA A 109 10.64 -11.73 13.04
N VAL A 110 10.90 -11.41 11.77
CA VAL A 110 11.12 -12.43 10.73
C VAL A 110 12.60 -12.76 10.50
N GLY A 111 13.52 -11.94 11.03
CA GLY A 111 14.96 -12.03 10.82
C GLY A 111 15.41 -11.23 9.60
N ALA A 112 16.54 -10.52 9.74
CA ALA A 112 17.05 -9.58 8.72
C ALA A 112 17.29 -10.24 7.35
N GLY A 113 17.77 -11.48 7.33
CA GLY A 113 18.02 -12.21 6.07
C GLY A 113 16.76 -12.57 5.31
N ARG A 114 15.64 -12.75 6.01
CA ARG A 114 14.33 -13.09 5.42
C ARG A 114 13.47 -11.87 5.11
N PHE A 115 13.71 -10.75 5.78
CA PHE A 115 12.90 -9.54 5.66
C PHE A 115 13.08 -8.90 4.28
N ARG A 116 11.96 -8.55 3.66
CA ARG A 116 11.87 -7.70 2.47
C ARG A 116 10.74 -6.71 2.64
N CYS A 117 10.87 -5.57 1.98
CA CYS A 117 9.86 -4.52 1.99
C CYS A 117 9.58 -4.04 0.58
N GLY A 118 8.30 -3.81 0.29
CA GLY A 118 7.87 -3.21 -0.97
C GLY A 118 6.59 -2.41 -0.81
N PHE A 119 6.21 -1.71 -1.87
CA PHE A 119 4.94 -1.01 -1.94
C PHE A 119 4.35 -1.08 -3.35
N PRO A 120 3.09 -1.52 -3.53
CA PRO A 120 2.47 -1.75 -4.83
C PRO A 120 1.80 -0.48 -5.37
N MET A 121 2.51 0.64 -5.43
CA MET A 121 1.98 1.95 -5.82
C MET A 121 1.35 1.95 -7.21
N GLY A 122 1.86 1.13 -8.13
CA GLY A 122 1.35 1.02 -9.50
C GLY A 122 0.09 0.17 -9.65
N ILE A 123 -0.38 -0.49 -8.59
CA ILE A 123 -1.54 -1.38 -8.67
C ILE A 123 -2.76 -0.68 -8.10
N PHE A 124 -3.78 -0.51 -8.95
CA PHE A 124 -5.10 0.00 -8.56
C PHE A 124 -6.15 -1.05 -8.86
N GLY A 125 -6.99 -1.38 -7.88
CA GLY A 125 -8.01 -2.38 -8.09
C GLY A 125 -9.07 -2.42 -7.00
N TYR A 126 -10.17 -3.08 -7.31
CA TYR A 126 -11.26 -3.35 -6.39
C TYR A 126 -11.93 -4.69 -6.70
N LEU A 127 -12.55 -5.24 -5.69
CA LEU A 127 -13.33 -6.47 -5.77
C LEU A 127 -14.82 -6.11 -5.82
N VAL A 128 -15.51 -6.62 -6.84
CA VAL A 128 -16.96 -6.51 -6.97
C VAL A 128 -17.50 -7.94 -7.04
N ASP A 129 -18.30 -8.32 -6.06
CA ASP A 129 -18.89 -9.66 -5.95
C ASP A 129 -17.88 -10.83 -6.04
N GLY A 130 -16.65 -10.58 -5.63
CA GLY A 130 -15.56 -11.54 -5.66
C GLY A 130 -14.73 -11.53 -6.94
N GLU A 131 -15.16 -10.82 -7.96
CA GLU A 131 -14.40 -10.60 -9.18
C GLU A 131 -13.50 -9.39 -9.06
N LEU A 132 -12.28 -9.53 -9.57
CA LEU A 132 -11.27 -8.47 -9.53
C LEU A 132 -11.38 -7.60 -10.78
N GLN A 133 -11.37 -6.29 -10.55
CA GLN A 133 -11.05 -5.31 -11.58
C GLN A 133 -9.81 -4.56 -11.15
N PHE A 134 -8.77 -4.55 -11.98
CA PHE A 134 -7.52 -3.88 -11.64
C PHE A 134 -6.80 -3.33 -12.87
N GLN A 135 -5.89 -2.42 -12.60
CA GLN A 135 -4.94 -1.86 -13.56
C GLN A 135 -3.54 -1.91 -12.94
N VAL A 136 -2.54 -2.16 -13.75
CA VAL A 136 -1.14 -2.10 -13.35
C VAL A 136 -0.47 -1.00 -14.15
N GLY A 137 0.09 -0.04 -13.45
CA GLY A 137 0.95 1.01 -13.97
C GLY A 137 2.36 0.90 -13.39
N ALA A 138 3.19 1.88 -13.69
CA ALA A 138 4.51 2.02 -13.08
C ALA A 138 4.41 2.46 -11.61
N GLY A 139 5.45 2.20 -10.82
CA GLY A 139 5.60 2.75 -9.49
C GLY A 139 5.64 1.75 -8.34
N THR A 140 5.43 0.44 -8.59
CA THR A 140 5.75 -0.58 -7.58
C THR A 140 7.23 -0.48 -7.23
N THR A 141 7.53 -0.43 -5.94
CA THR A 141 8.91 -0.23 -5.43
C THR A 141 9.21 -1.27 -4.36
N MET A 142 10.43 -1.78 -4.31
CA MET A 142 10.86 -2.72 -3.27
C MET A 142 12.38 -2.63 -3.00
N ASP A 143 12.84 -3.27 -1.93
CA ASP A 143 14.24 -3.27 -1.50
C ASP A 143 15.11 -4.39 -2.14
N ASP A 144 14.50 -5.31 -2.88
CA ASP A 144 15.20 -6.48 -3.43
C ASP A 144 15.17 -6.48 -4.97
N PRO A 145 16.34 -6.35 -5.66
CA PRO A 145 16.42 -6.31 -7.11
C PRO A 145 15.95 -7.61 -7.77
N ALA A 146 16.24 -8.77 -7.17
CA ALA A 146 15.86 -10.05 -7.76
C ALA A 146 14.33 -10.22 -7.78
N TRP A 147 13.64 -9.81 -6.71
CA TRP A 147 12.19 -9.79 -6.69
C TRP A 147 11.62 -8.71 -7.60
N ALA A 148 12.27 -7.56 -7.75
CA ALA A 148 11.85 -6.54 -8.70
C ALA A 148 11.84 -7.05 -10.14
N GLU A 149 12.83 -7.86 -10.53
CA GLU A 149 12.87 -8.54 -11.84
C GLU A 149 11.72 -9.54 -11.99
N VAL A 150 11.47 -10.38 -10.97
CA VAL A 150 10.36 -11.36 -10.97
C VAL A 150 9.01 -10.67 -11.13
N PHE A 151 8.76 -9.61 -10.37
CA PHE A 151 7.50 -8.87 -10.44
C PHE A 151 7.36 -8.16 -11.80
N THR A 152 8.43 -7.57 -12.30
CA THR A 152 8.42 -6.93 -13.63
C THR A 152 8.14 -7.94 -14.74
N ALA A 153 8.78 -9.11 -14.70
CA ALA A 153 8.52 -10.20 -15.65
C ALA A 153 7.07 -10.73 -15.56
N ALA A 154 6.46 -10.64 -14.37
CA ALA A 154 5.05 -10.97 -14.16
C ALA A 154 4.08 -9.84 -14.57
N GLY A 155 4.54 -8.78 -15.23
CA GLY A 155 3.71 -7.66 -15.68
C GLY A 155 3.38 -6.65 -14.57
N VAL A 156 4.19 -6.60 -13.52
CA VAL A 156 4.14 -5.58 -12.47
C VAL A 156 5.43 -4.75 -12.52
N PRO A 157 5.48 -3.67 -13.32
CA PRO A 157 6.68 -2.84 -13.46
C PRO A 157 7.17 -2.35 -12.10
N THR A 158 8.37 -2.79 -11.71
CA THR A 158 8.90 -2.60 -10.37
C THR A 158 10.29 -1.96 -10.43
N VAL A 159 10.53 -1.01 -9.53
CA VAL A 159 11.82 -0.37 -9.32
C VAL A 159 12.34 -0.65 -7.91
N THR A 160 13.63 -0.46 -7.68
CA THR A 160 14.25 -0.68 -6.37
C THR A 160 14.49 0.64 -5.63
N SER A 161 14.51 0.53 -4.30
CA SER A 161 14.90 1.62 -3.40
C SER A 161 15.74 1.07 -2.26
N ASP A 162 16.88 1.70 -2.01
CA ASP A 162 17.79 1.32 -0.91
C ASP A 162 17.26 1.78 0.47
N ASP A 163 16.33 2.75 0.50
CA ASP A 163 15.66 3.23 1.71
C ASP A 163 14.14 3.11 1.59
N MET A 164 13.62 1.88 1.73
CA MET A 164 12.17 1.63 1.74
C MET A 164 11.47 2.25 2.95
N GLN A 165 12.18 2.40 4.07
CA GLN A 165 11.60 3.09 5.24
C GLN A 165 11.32 4.56 4.93
N GLY A 166 12.29 5.27 4.37
CA GLY A 166 12.13 6.67 3.94
C GLY A 166 11.13 6.79 2.79
N TRP A 167 11.14 5.85 1.86
CA TRP A 167 10.18 5.80 0.75
C TRP A 167 8.72 5.70 1.25
N LEU A 168 8.43 4.76 2.16
CA LEU A 168 7.10 4.59 2.75
C LEU A 168 6.65 5.83 3.53
N ARG A 169 7.55 6.43 4.30
CA ARG A 169 7.28 7.67 5.03
C ARG A 169 6.98 8.85 4.10
N ALA A 170 7.77 8.99 3.03
CA ALA A 170 7.52 10.03 2.01
C ALA A 170 6.20 9.80 1.29
N HIS A 171 5.89 8.54 0.93
CA HIS A 171 4.61 8.17 0.35
C HIS A 171 3.44 8.50 1.29
N ALA A 172 3.51 8.10 2.56
CA ALA A 172 2.48 8.40 3.55
C ALA A 172 2.25 9.92 3.69
N ALA A 173 3.33 10.71 3.80
CA ALA A 173 3.25 12.17 3.87
C ALA A 173 2.55 12.78 2.64
N MET A 174 2.81 12.23 1.46
CA MET A 174 2.19 12.65 0.20
C MET A 174 0.71 12.28 0.12
N VAL A 175 0.34 11.05 0.48
CA VAL A 175 -1.02 10.56 0.23
C VAL A 175 -2.03 10.96 1.28
N ILE A 176 -1.62 11.25 2.52
CA ILE A 176 -2.53 11.63 3.61
C ILE A 176 -3.44 12.81 3.23
N PRO A 177 -2.94 13.97 2.74
CA PRO A 177 -3.80 15.06 2.34
C PRO A 177 -4.73 14.68 1.18
N LEU A 178 -4.23 13.90 0.21
CA LEU A 178 -5.01 13.45 -0.94
C LEU A 178 -6.16 12.52 -0.51
N MET A 179 -5.89 11.54 0.34
CA MET A 179 -6.90 10.62 0.87
C MET A 179 -7.93 11.37 1.74
N SER A 180 -7.47 12.29 2.61
CA SER A 180 -8.34 13.09 3.46
C SER A 180 -9.27 14.00 2.64
N ILE A 181 -8.78 14.59 1.56
CA ILE A 181 -9.59 15.33 0.59
C ILE A 181 -10.55 14.37 -0.12
N GLY A 182 -10.06 13.23 -0.58
CA GLY A 182 -10.84 12.18 -1.26
C GLY A 182 -12.08 11.80 -0.46
N VAL A 183 -11.93 11.51 0.82
CA VAL A 183 -13.05 11.20 1.74
C VAL A 183 -14.06 12.35 1.80
N LYS A 184 -13.58 13.60 1.91
CA LYS A 184 -14.47 14.78 1.98
C LYS A 184 -15.27 14.98 0.69
N VAL A 185 -14.66 14.79 -0.47
CA VAL A 185 -15.31 15.08 -1.76
C VAL A 185 -16.25 13.97 -2.23
N LEU A 186 -16.28 12.81 -1.56
CA LEU A 186 -17.35 11.84 -1.76
C LEU A 186 -18.73 12.40 -1.39
N ALA A 187 -18.78 13.24 -0.35
CA ALA A 187 -20.02 13.89 0.09
C ALA A 187 -20.27 15.26 -0.56
N ARG A 188 -19.33 15.76 -1.40
CA ARG A 188 -19.38 17.12 -1.96
C ARG A 188 -18.99 17.14 -3.43
N SER A 189 -19.93 17.47 -4.31
CA SER A 189 -19.66 17.60 -5.76
C SER A 189 -18.72 18.79 -6.10
N ALA A 190 -18.77 19.87 -5.32
CA ALA A 190 -18.05 21.12 -5.56
C ALA A 190 -16.55 21.10 -5.20
N GLY A 191 -16.03 19.99 -4.67
CA GLY A 191 -14.65 19.90 -4.15
C GLY A 191 -14.49 20.54 -2.76
N ILE A 192 -13.27 20.87 -2.40
CA ILE A 192 -12.94 21.55 -1.13
C ILE A 192 -12.90 23.08 -1.27
N SER A 193 -13.11 23.77 -0.15
CA SER A 193 -12.95 25.23 -0.07
C SER A 193 -11.47 25.64 -0.11
N TRP A 194 -11.20 26.92 -0.36
CA TRP A 194 -9.84 27.44 -0.34
C TRP A 194 -9.18 27.35 1.04
N ALA A 195 -9.95 27.50 2.13
CA ALA A 195 -9.47 27.31 3.50
C ALA A 195 -9.05 25.84 3.76
N GLU A 196 -9.83 24.87 3.29
CA GLU A 196 -9.48 23.46 3.37
C GLU A 196 -8.25 23.12 2.52
N ALA A 197 -8.09 23.73 1.35
CA ALA A 197 -6.89 23.57 0.52
C ALA A 197 -5.63 24.10 1.22
N ARG A 198 -5.73 25.23 1.94
CA ARG A 198 -4.63 25.74 2.78
C ARG A 198 -4.25 24.75 3.89
N LEU A 199 -5.24 24.15 4.56
CA LEU A 199 -4.99 23.13 5.58
C LEU A 199 -4.34 21.88 4.97
N ALA A 200 -4.79 21.44 3.82
CA ALA A 200 -4.20 20.29 3.12
C ALA A 200 -2.73 20.56 2.72
N ALA A 201 -2.43 21.77 2.21
CA ALA A 201 -1.07 22.17 1.89
C ALA A 201 -0.19 22.26 3.15
N ALA A 202 -0.72 22.77 4.27
CA ALA A 202 0.00 22.80 5.53
C ALA A 202 0.28 21.39 6.08
N ALA A 203 -0.67 20.48 5.97
CA ALA A 203 -0.50 19.07 6.38
C ALA A 203 0.51 18.32 5.49
N PHE A 204 0.54 18.64 4.20
CA PHE A 204 1.54 18.15 3.27
C PHE A 204 2.95 18.57 3.69
N ASP A 205 3.15 19.85 4.00
CA ASP A 205 4.41 20.38 4.51
C ASP A 205 4.83 19.71 5.83
N GLU A 206 3.90 19.57 6.78
CA GLU A 206 4.14 18.91 8.07
C GLU A 206 4.57 17.45 7.89
N GLY A 207 3.91 16.71 7.00
CA GLY A 207 4.26 15.31 6.70
C GLY A 207 5.71 15.19 6.22
N PHE A 208 6.13 16.02 5.27
CA PHE A 208 7.52 16.00 4.77
C PHE A 208 8.55 16.57 5.75
N GLN A 209 8.15 17.52 6.61
CA GLN A 209 9.01 17.94 7.72
C GLN A 209 9.26 16.78 8.69
N ALA A 210 8.25 15.97 9.01
CA ALA A 210 8.42 14.77 9.82
C ALA A 210 9.40 13.78 9.19
N VAL A 211 9.29 13.53 7.87
CA VAL A 211 10.22 12.64 7.14
C VAL A 211 11.66 13.12 7.26
N ARG A 212 11.91 14.42 7.02
CA ARG A 212 13.26 15.02 7.13
C ARG A 212 13.79 15.01 8.56
N ALA A 213 12.94 15.33 9.54
CA ALA A 213 13.31 15.34 10.96
C ALA A 213 13.70 13.95 11.49
N LEU A 214 13.17 12.88 10.88
CA LEU A 214 13.51 11.49 11.17
C LEU A 214 14.75 11.01 10.39
N GLY A 215 15.48 11.91 9.69
CA GLY A 215 16.72 11.63 9.01
C GLY A 215 16.60 10.97 7.63
N HIS A 216 15.37 10.88 7.07
CA HIS A 216 15.16 10.26 5.75
C HIS A 216 15.20 11.29 4.61
N ARG A 217 15.70 10.83 3.48
CA ARG A 217 15.56 11.54 2.21
C ARG A 217 14.16 11.34 1.65
N ILE A 218 13.63 12.36 0.98
CA ILE A 218 12.36 12.22 0.27
C ILE A 218 12.62 11.60 -1.09
N THR A 219 12.11 10.39 -1.29
CA THR A 219 12.21 9.61 -2.52
C THR A 219 10.83 9.15 -3.00
N PRO A 220 10.63 8.93 -4.30
CA PRO A 220 11.52 9.21 -5.42
C PRO A 220 11.72 10.72 -5.69
N ALA A 221 12.63 11.07 -6.60
CA ALA A 221 12.99 12.47 -6.88
C ALA A 221 11.78 13.37 -7.21
N LEU A 222 10.79 12.85 -7.93
CA LEU A 222 9.56 13.59 -8.23
C LEU A 222 8.81 13.99 -6.95
N VAL A 223 8.71 13.11 -5.97
CA VAL A 223 8.07 13.41 -4.67
C VAL A 223 8.85 14.46 -3.92
N ASN A 224 10.19 14.43 -4.01
CA ASN A 224 11.03 15.48 -3.41
C ASN A 224 10.78 16.86 -4.07
N VAL A 225 10.63 16.91 -5.39
CA VAL A 225 10.26 18.16 -6.09
C VAL A 225 8.90 18.67 -5.60
N LEU A 226 7.90 17.80 -5.51
CA LEU A 226 6.58 18.16 -4.98
C LEU A 226 6.65 18.69 -3.54
N ALA A 227 7.48 18.06 -2.69
CA ALA A 227 7.68 18.45 -1.30
C ALA A 227 8.44 19.79 -1.11
N LEU A 228 9.00 20.35 -2.17
CA LEU A 228 9.67 21.65 -2.19
C LEU A 228 8.79 22.77 -2.79
N LEU A 229 7.62 22.42 -3.32
CA LEU A 229 6.73 23.40 -3.92
C LEU A 229 6.21 24.39 -2.86
N PRO A 230 6.26 25.68 -3.14
CA PRO A 230 5.76 26.68 -2.21
C PRO A 230 4.22 26.66 -2.11
N ARG A 231 3.67 27.14 -1.00
CA ARG A 231 2.23 27.10 -0.72
C ARG A 231 1.36 27.80 -1.76
N PHE A 232 1.88 28.84 -2.43
CA PHE A 232 1.14 29.50 -3.50
C PHE A 232 0.93 28.58 -4.73
N VAL A 233 1.67 27.46 -4.84
CA VAL A 233 1.48 26.41 -5.84
C VAL A 233 0.65 25.24 -5.28
N THR A 234 0.98 24.77 -4.07
CA THR A 234 0.32 23.58 -3.49
C THR A 234 -1.12 23.84 -3.10
N VAL A 235 -1.48 25.06 -2.65
CA VAL A 235 -2.87 25.41 -2.31
C VAL A 235 -3.80 25.34 -3.52
N PRO A 236 -3.54 26.05 -4.65
CA PRO A 236 -4.39 25.93 -5.83
C PRO A 236 -4.34 24.51 -6.44
N MET A 237 -3.22 23.79 -6.32
CA MET A 237 -3.12 22.40 -6.74
C MET A 237 -4.12 21.51 -5.99
N PHE A 238 -4.14 21.54 -4.65
CA PHE A 238 -5.10 20.74 -3.87
C PHE A 238 -6.55 21.14 -4.13
N TRP A 239 -6.79 22.46 -4.29
CA TRP A 239 -8.11 22.96 -4.61
C TRP A 239 -8.61 22.44 -5.98
N ALA A 240 -7.78 22.47 -7.01
CA ALA A 240 -8.10 21.94 -8.35
C ALA A 240 -8.25 20.42 -8.34
N LEU A 241 -7.28 19.70 -7.75
CA LEU A 241 -7.30 18.24 -7.65
C LEU A 241 -8.54 17.71 -6.93
N SER A 242 -9.08 18.45 -5.95
CA SER A 242 -10.29 18.06 -5.22
C SER A 242 -11.53 17.89 -6.11
N ARG A 243 -11.50 18.40 -7.35
CA ARG A 243 -12.56 18.29 -8.34
C ARG A 243 -12.34 17.14 -9.31
N SER A 244 -11.18 16.49 -9.24
CA SER A 244 -10.82 15.39 -10.13
C SER A 244 -11.57 14.10 -9.80
N ARG A 245 -11.77 13.26 -10.83
CA ARG A 245 -12.27 11.90 -10.66
C ARG A 245 -11.30 11.05 -9.82
N MET A 246 -10.00 11.28 -9.97
CA MET A 246 -8.96 10.56 -9.25
C MET A 246 -9.15 10.65 -7.72
N LEU A 247 -9.37 11.86 -7.17
CA LEU A 247 -9.56 12.02 -5.71
C LEU A 247 -10.86 11.40 -5.22
N ARG A 248 -11.91 11.37 -6.02
CA ARG A 248 -13.15 10.67 -5.67
C ARG A 248 -12.93 9.16 -5.61
N GLU A 249 -12.23 8.59 -6.58
CA GLU A 249 -11.89 7.16 -6.52
C GLU A 249 -11.00 6.85 -5.31
N LEU A 250 -10.02 7.69 -5.02
CA LEU A 250 -9.17 7.55 -3.84
C LEU A 250 -9.99 7.60 -2.53
N GLY A 251 -10.99 8.47 -2.45
CA GLY A 251 -11.90 8.56 -1.30
C GLY A 251 -12.72 7.30 -1.04
N LYS A 252 -13.03 6.51 -2.07
CA LYS A 252 -13.74 5.23 -1.92
C LYS A 252 -12.95 4.17 -1.16
N LEU A 253 -11.62 4.35 -1.02
CA LEU A 253 -10.79 3.49 -0.19
C LEU A 253 -11.08 3.64 1.32
N GLY A 254 -11.85 4.67 1.70
CA GLY A 254 -12.30 4.90 3.07
C GLY A 254 -11.36 5.81 3.87
N ASP A 255 -11.71 5.98 5.13
CA ASP A 255 -11.07 6.91 6.06
C ASP A 255 -10.08 6.28 7.04
N HIS A 256 -10.05 4.94 7.10
CA HIS A 256 -9.22 4.22 8.07
C HIS A 256 -7.73 4.44 7.85
N GLU A 257 -7.27 4.38 6.59
CA GLU A 257 -5.85 4.49 6.26
C GLU A 257 -5.30 5.90 6.54
N PRO A 258 -5.92 7.01 6.08
CA PRO A 258 -5.42 8.34 6.43
C PRO A 258 -5.48 8.62 7.93
N LYS A 259 -6.49 8.13 8.68
CA LYS A 259 -6.53 8.23 10.14
C LYS A 259 -5.32 7.52 10.78
N MET A 260 -5.07 6.28 10.39
CA MET A 260 -3.95 5.48 10.88
C MET A 260 -2.61 6.18 10.62
N LEU A 261 -2.37 6.63 9.40
CA LEU A 261 -1.11 7.28 9.01
C LEU A 261 -0.88 8.60 9.75
N ILE A 262 -1.92 9.42 9.93
CA ILE A 262 -1.85 10.65 10.74
C ILE A 262 -1.47 10.33 12.18
N ASP A 263 -2.11 9.31 12.77
CA ASP A 263 -1.83 8.89 14.15
C ASP A 263 -0.39 8.34 14.27
N GLN A 264 0.12 7.63 13.26
CA GLN A 264 1.51 7.15 13.20
C GLN A 264 2.50 8.32 13.13
N ILE A 265 2.28 9.31 12.25
CA ILE A 265 3.13 10.50 12.18
C ILE A 265 3.13 11.25 13.52
N ALA A 266 1.95 11.43 14.12
CA ALA A 266 1.82 12.15 15.39
C ALA A 266 2.51 11.43 16.58
N ARG A 267 2.71 10.12 16.50
CA ARG A 267 3.54 9.37 17.46
C ARG A 267 5.03 9.55 17.21
N ALA A 268 5.43 9.53 15.94
CA ALA A 268 6.84 9.59 15.54
C ALA A 268 7.43 11.01 15.62
N TRP A 269 6.62 12.04 15.40
CA TRP A 269 7.07 13.43 15.33
C TRP A 269 5.98 14.41 15.76
N LYS A 270 6.34 15.49 16.47
CA LYS A 270 5.43 16.55 16.96
C LYS A 270 6.10 17.92 16.83
N PRO A 271 5.31 19.01 16.63
CA PRO A 271 3.84 19.10 16.56
C PRO A 271 3.28 18.77 15.17
N THR A 272 2.00 18.32 15.09
CA THR A 272 1.30 18.01 13.85
C THR A 272 -0.10 18.62 13.80
N PRO A 273 -0.25 19.95 13.98
CA PRO A 273 -1.58 20.59 14.05
C PRO A 273 -2.36 20.50 12.74
N ALA A 274 -1.71 20.70 11.58
CA ALA A 274 -2.40 20.67 10.30
C ALA A 274 -2.80 19.24 9.90
N LEU A 275 -1.95 18.23 10.12
CA LEU A 275 -2.30 16.82 9.92
C LEU A 275 -3.52 16.43 10.77
N LYS A 276 -3.56 16.84 12.04
CA LYS A 276 -4.73 16.59 12.90
C LYS A 276 -5.99 17.30 12.40
N ALA A 277 -5.85 18.52 11.87
CA ALA A 277 -6.98 19.29 11.36
C ALA A 277 -7.62 18.70 10.08
N ILE A 278 -6.84 17.98 9.27
CA ILE A 278 -7.36 17.29 8.07
C ILE A 278 -7.81 15.86 8.35
N ARG A 279 -7.62 15.32 9.56
CA ARG A 279 -8.00 13.97 9.92
C ARG A 279 -9.50 13.76 9.65
N PRO A 280 -9.91 12.76 8.86
CA PRO A 280 -11.32 12.44 8.68
C PRO A 280 -12.02 12.18 10.02
N ARG A 281 -13.30 12.48 10.12
CA ARG A 281 -14.10 12.26 11.35
C ARG A 281 -14.47 10.79 11.54
#